data_947ae5cba2161453e8211c87dcc1ca54
#
_entry.id   947ae5cba2161453e8211c87dcc1ca54
#
_cell.length_a   1.000
_cell.length_b   1.000
_cell.length_c   1.000
_cell.angle_alpha   90.00
_cell.angle_beta   90.00
_cell.angle_gamma   90.00
#
_symmetry.space_group_name_H-M   'P 1'
#
loop_
_entity.id
_entity.type
_entity.pdbx_description
1 polymer ?
#
loop_
_entity_poly.entity_id
_entity_poly.type
_entity_poly.pdbx_seq_one_letter_code
_entity_poly.pdbx_strand_id
1 'polypeptide(L)'
;MLEEFPELELKEEMSLWDILAKIFQKTNRKFMFIMDEWDTVFHMPFISQKERQEYLLFLKNLLKDQVYVELAYMTGILPIAKYSAASELNMFVEYNMATRERFSSYFGFSEEEVDKLFQIYSETTIRPRITRHDLKIWYDGYCTASGEQLYNPRSIICALSDNQLGSYWTGSGPYDEIFYYIKGNIDEVREDFILMISGEHIEAKVQEYAATAEELTTKNQIYSAMVIYGLLTYEDGEVFIPNRELMYKYNELLLTNESLGYVYRLAKESERMLKATLAGDTQTMAEILEYAHNTESPILSYNNEIELSAIVNLVYLAARDKYRVEREDKAGKGYVDFIFYPEKKNISAIILELKVDASPEEAIQQIKDKQYILRFKGKLAEKAKYTGEILLVGINYNKETKMHSCKIEKINRNLPQAKETPSFDK
;
A
#
# COMPACT_ATOMS: atom_id res chain seq x y z
N MET A 1 -42.21 -10.49 13.29
CA MET A 1 -43.11 -10.84 12.15
C MET A 1 -44.32 -11.70 12.59
N LEU A 2 -44.18 -12.86 13.26
CA LEU A 2 -45.32 -13.69 13.69
C LEU A 2 -46.26 -12.93 14.62
N GLU A 3 -45.72 -12.15 15.53
CA GLU A 3 -46.47 -11.33 16.48
C GLU A 3 -47.09 -10.06 15.89
N GLU A 4 -46.48 -9.51 14.81
CA GLU A 4 -46.92 -8.29 14.17
C GLU A 4 -48.10 -8.51 13.18
N PHE A 5 -48.27 -9.74 12.69
CA PHE A 5 -49.29 -10.12 11.73
C PHE A 5 -50.09 -11.35 12.19
N PRO A 6 -50.76 -11.29 13.32
CA PRO A 6 -51.46 -12.43 13.88
C PRO A 6 -52.60 -12.96 12.98
N GLU A 7 -53.15 -12.09 12.13
CA GLU A 7 -54.21 -12.41 11.19
C GLU A 7 -53.78 -13.28 9.99
N LEU A 8 -52.43 -13.44 9.77
CA LEU A 8 -51.91 -14.17 8.62
C LEU A 8 -51.73 -15.68 8.87
N GLU A 9 -52.05 -16.18 10.07
CA GLU A 9 -51.86 -17.59 10.47
C GLU A 9 -50.46 -18.12 10.09
N LEU A 10 -49.42 -17.30 10.36
CA LEU A 10 -48.02 -17.65 10.08
C LEU A 10 -47.58 -18.76 11.04
N LYS A 11 -46.96 -19.83 10.52
CA LYS A 11 -46.45 -20.96 11.29
C LYS A 11 -44.92 -20.92 11.34
N GLU A 12 -44.32 -21.38 12.43
CA GLU A 12 -42.87 -21.45 12.60
C GLU A 12 -42.18 -22.37 11.58
N GLU A 13 -42.92 -23.38 11.08
CA GLU A 13 -42.38 -24.32 10.07
C GLU A 13 -42.34 -23.73 8.64
N MET A 14 -42.94 -22.55 8.40
CA MET A 14 -42.91 -21.90 7.10
C MET A 14 -41.57 -21.33 6.79
N SER A 15 -41.16 -21.42 5.53
CA SER A 15 -39.93 -20.74 5.07
C SER A 15 -40.04 -19.22 5.17
N LEU A 16 -38.92 -18.53 5.35
CA LEU A 16 -38.90 -17.06 5.45
C LEU A 16 -39.52 -16.41 4.20
N TRP A 17 -39.24 -16.94 3.03
CA TRP A 17 -39.77 -16.38 1.75
C TRP A 17 -41.28 -16.58 1.62
N ASP A 18 -41.86 -17.69 2.15
CA ASP A 18 -43.31 -17.89 2.16
C ASP A 18 -43.99 -16.91 3.12
N ILE A 19 -43.39 -16.67 4.28
CA ILE A 19 -43.89 -15.69 5.26
C ILE A 19 -43.92 -14.29 4.63
N LEU A 20 -42.80 -13.87 4.00
CA LEU A 20 -42.70 -12.57 3.36
C LEU A 20 -43.68 -12.41 2.18
N ALA A 21 -43.89 -13.47 1.40
CA ALA A 21 -44.90 -13.48 0.34
C ALA A 21 -46.32 -13.29 0.86
N LYS A 22 -46.68 -13.95 1.96
CA LYS A 22 -47.99 -13.78 2.60
C LYS A 22 -48.18 -12.38 3.13
N ILE A 23 -47.17 -11.79 3.78
CA ILE A 23 -47.23 -10.39 4.27
C ILE A 23 -47.42 -9.45 3.10
N PHE A 24 -46.67 -9.64 2.01
CA PHE A 24 -46.80 -8.83 0.80
C PHE A 24 -48.22 -8.93 0.20
N GLN A 25 -48.77 -10.14 0.06
CA GLN A 25 -50.11 -10.37 -0.48
C GLN A 25 -51.18 -9.64 0.36
N LYS A 26 -50.98 -9.56 1.67
CA LYS A 26 -51.94 -8.88 2.58
C LYS A 26 -51.77 -7.37 2.59
N THR A 27 -50.52 -6.89 2.61
CA THR A 27 -50.21 -5.47 2.86
C THR A 27 -49.94 -4.69 1.61
N ASN A 28 -49.61 -5.35 0.49
CA ASN A 28 -49.06 -4.80 -0.74
C ASN A 28 -47.81 -3.94 -0.52
N ARG A 29 -47.06 -4.22 0.59
CA ARG A 29 -45.84 -3.54 0.94
C ARG A 29 -44.66 -4.43 0.60
N LYS A 30 -43.72 -3.92 -0.18
CA LYS A 30 -42.48 -4.61 -0.52
C LYS A 30 -41.41 -4.36 0.53
N PHE A 31 -40.38 -5.19 0.53
CA PHE A 31 -39.27 -5.16 1.47
C PHE A 31 -38.02 -4.65 0.80
N MET A 32 -37.24 -3.87 1.54
CA MET A 32 -35.85 -3.56 1.22
C MET A 32 -34.95 -4.42 2.10
N PHE A 33 -34.04 -5.15 1.48
CA PHE A 33 -33.06 -5.99 2.16
C PHE A 33 -31.72 -5.24 2.16
N ILE A 34 -31.16 -5.05 3.35
CA ILE A 34 -29.83 -4.49 3.54
C ILE A 34 -29.02 -5.54 4.28
N MET A 35 -27.99 -6.08 3.64
CA MET A 35 -27.14 -7.12 4.18
C MET A 35 -25.70 -6.63 4.17
N ASP A 36 -25.10 -6.52 5.33
CA ASP A 36 -23.72 -6.17 5.49
C ASP A 36 -22.86 -7.44 5.61
N GLU A 37 -21.66 -7.43 5.00
CA GLU A 37 -20.74 -8.56 5.01
C GLU A 37 -21.39 -9.89 4.59
N TRP A 38 -22.11 -9.90 3.45
CA TRP A 38 -22.82 -11.10 2.94
C TRP A 38 -21.91 -12.32 2.80
N ASP A 39 -20.62 -12.08 2.59
CA ASP A 39 -19.58 -13.08 2.33
C ASP A 39 -18.87 -13.60 3.59
N THR A 40 -19.24 -13.16 4.79
CA THR A 40 -18.65 -13.60 6.06
C THR A 40 -18.62 -15.13 6.19
N VAL A 41 -19.64 -15.82 5.69
CA VAL A 41 -19.75 -17.29 5.70
C VAL A 41 -18.59 -17.97 4.97
N PHE A 42 -18.01 -17.31 3.96
CA PHE A 42 -16.90 -17.86 3.17
C PHE A 42 -15.54 -17.70 3.84
N HIS A 43 -15.43 -16.78 4.80
CA HIS A 43 -14.21 -16.54 5.58
C HIS A 43 -14.13 -17.39 6.86
N MET A 44 -15.21 -18.09 7.22
CA MET A 44 -15.23 -18.91 8.42
C MET A 44 -14.68 -20.31 8.13
N PRO A 45 -13.56 -20.74 8.75
CA PRO A 45 -12.90 -22.02 8.44
C PRO A 45 -13.70 -23.24 8.87
N PHE A 46 -14.66 -23.08 9.78
CA PHE A 46 -15.52 -24.16 10.27
C PHE A 46 -16.76 -24.38 9.43
N ILE A 47 -17.06 -23.53 8.45
CA ILE A 47 -18.19 -23.67 7.51
C ILE A 47 -17.76 -24.56 6.34
N SER A 48 -18.44 -25.69 6.19
CA SER A 48 -18.20 -26.64 5.12
C SER A 48 -18.64 -26.08 3.74
N GLN A 49 -18.11 -26.65 2.67
CA GLN A 49 -18.52 -26.30 1.30
C GLN A 49 -20.02 -26.52 1.07
N LYS A 50 -20.62 -27.57 1.70
CA LYS A 50 -22.04 -27.83 1.63
C LYS A 50 -22.86 -26.71 2.26
N GLU A 51 -22.48 -26.26 3.45
CA GLU A 51 -23.16 -25.16 4.15
C GLU A 51 -23.04 -23.83 3.37
N ARG A 52 -21.91 -23.57 2.73
CA ARG A 52 -21.76 -22.42 1.82
C ARG A 52 -22.73 -22.50 0.64
N GLN A 53 -22.91 -23.67 0.04
CA GLN A 53 -23.90 -23.88 -1.03
C GLN A 53 -25.34 -23.72 -0.52
N GLU A 54 -25.68 -24.24 0.65
CA GLU A 54 -26.99 -24.07 1.29
C GLU A 54 -27.27 -22.58 1.56
N TYR A 55 -26.28 -21.82 1.99
CA TYR A 55 -26.40 -20.35 2.16
C TYR A 55 -26.67 -19.62 0.85
N LEU A 56 -25.97 -19.94 -0.23
CA LEU A 56 -26.24 -19.36 -1.55
C LEU A 56 -27.64 -19.69 -2.05
N LEU A 57 -28.10 -20.93 -1.82
CA LEU A 57 -29.48 -21.36 -2.14
C LEU A 57 -30.51 -20.59 -1.30
N PHE A 58 -30.21 -20.35 -0.02
CA PHE A 58 -31.05 -19.53 0.84
C PHE A 58 -31.17 -18.09 0.29
N LEU A 59 -30.08 -17.45 -0.07
CA LEU A 59 -30.10 -16.10 -0.64
C LEU A 59 -30.89 -16.05 -1.97
N LYS A 60 -30.71 -17.06 -2.83
CA LYS A 60 -31.48 -17.20 -4.06
C LYS A 60 -32.98 -17.27 -3.78
N ASN A 61 -33.42 -18.15 -2.90
CA ASN A 61 -34.85 -18.33 -2.57
C ASN A 61 -35.44 -17.09 -1.91
N LEU A 62 -34.65 -16.36 -1.14
CA LEU A 62 -35.08 -15.15 -0.44
C LEU A 62 -35.24 -13.95 -1.39
N LEU A 63 -34.39 -13.82 -2.40
CA LEU A 63 -34.25 -12.56 -3.15
C LEU A 63 -34.60 -12.69 -4.65
N LYS A 64 -34.30 -13.83 -5.28
CA LYS A 64 -34.42 -13.95 -6.72
C LYS A 64 -35.88 -14.15 -7.16
N ASP A 65 -36.33 -13.29 -8.10
CA ASP A 65 -37.66 -13.32 -8.70
C ASP A 65 -38.83 -13.24 -7.70
N GLN A 66 -38.57 -12.66 -6.52
CA GLN A 66 -39.55 -12.52 -5.47
C GLN A 66 -40.34 -11.21 -5.58
N VAL A 67 -41.67 -11.34 -5.64
CA VAL A 67 -42.60 -10.21 -5.82
C VAL A 67 -42.57 -9.19 -4.67
N TYR A 68 -42.18 -9.63 -3.48
CA TYR A 68 -42.08 -8.82 -2.27
C TYR A 68 -40.76 -8.04 -2.17
N VAL A 69 -39.79 -8.27 -3.02
CA VAL A 69 -38.51 -7.55 -3.00
C VAL A 69 -38.66 -6.23 -3.79
N GLU A 70 -38.39 -5.12 -3.14
CA GLU A 70 -38.24 -3.81 -3.79
C GLU A 70 -36.80 -3.53 -4.14
N LEU A 71 -35.88 -3.78 -3.18
CA LEU A 71 -34.46 -3.57 -3.30
C LEU A 71 -33.72 -4.60 -2.44
N ALA A 72 -32.63 -5.15 -2.95
CA ALA A 72 -31.64 -5.86 -2.16
C ALA A 72 -30.28 -5.15 -2.33
N TYR A 73 -29.74 -4.65 -1.23
CA TYR A 73 -28.42 -4.03 -1.15
C TYR A 73 -27.53 -4.88 -0.26
N MET A 74 -26.40 -5.30 -0.79
CA MET A 74 -25.46 -6.15 -0.06
C MET A 74 -24.06 -5.55 -0.12
N THR A 75 -23.35 -5.59 0.99
CA THR A 75 -21.93 -5.26 1.07
C THR A 75 -21.11 -6.50 1.37
N GLY A 76 -19.87 -6.53 0.93
CA GLY A 76 -18.92 -7.61 1.16
C GLY A 76 -17.61 -7.34 0.44
N ILE A 77 -16.60 -8.16 0.71
CA ILE A 77 -15.28 -8.07 0.09
C ILE A 77 -15.26 -8.92 -1.19
N LEU A 78 -15.86 -10.12 -1.14
CA LEU A 78 -15.81 -11.05 -2.25
C LEU A 78 -16.84 -10.74 -3.32
N PRO A 79 -16.45 -10.82 -4.62
CA PRO A 79 -17.38 -10.61 -5.71
C PRO A 79 -18.44 -11.71 -5.76
N ILE A 80 -19.72 -11.31 -5.78
CA ILE A 80 -20.85 -12.25 -5.76
C ILE A 80 -20.90 -13.11 -7.03
N ALA A 81 -20.49 -12.55 -8.16
CA ALA A 81 -20.51 -13.23 -9.46
C ALA A 81 -19.73 -14.55 -9.45
N LYS A 82 -18.69 -14.65 -8.62
CA LYS A 82 -17.87 -15.82 -8.49
C LYS A 82 -18.58 -17.04 -7.86
N TYR A 83 -19.42 -16.77 -6.88
CA TYR A 83 -20.19 -17.80 -6.19
C TYR A 83 -21.49 -18.14 -6.92
N SER A 84 -21.77 -17.44 -8.02
CA SER A 84 -22.97 -17.61 -8.84
C SER A 84 -22.76 -18.43 -10.11
N ALA A 85 -21.72 -19.26 -10.18
CA ALA A 85 -21.37 -20.06 -11.37
C ALA A 85 -22.55 -20.90 -11.95
N ALA A 86 -23.58 -21.16 -11.15
CA ALA A 86 -24.80 -21.84 -11.55
C ALA A 86 -26.03 -20.90 -11.71
N SER A 87 -25.84 -19.61 -12.01
CA SER A 87 -26.93 -18.62 -12.16
C SER A 87 -27.76 -18.34 -10.90
N GLU A 88 -27.23 -18.61 -9.71
CA GLU A 88 -28.02 -18.50 -8.48
C GLU A 88 -28.23 -17.05 -8.03
N LEU A 89 -27.21 -16.19 -8.15
CA LEU A 89 -27.25 -14.79 -7.70
C LEU A 89 -26.95 -13.78 -8.84
N ASN A 90 -27.27 -14.12 -10.07
CA ASN A 90 -27.03 -13.29 -11.25
C ASN A 90 -27.96 -12.07 -11.39
N MET A 91 -28.84 -11.83 -10.41
CA MET A 91 -29.71 -10.66 -10.38
C MET A 91 -29.03 -9.41 -9.78
N PHE A 92 -27.85 -9.54 -9.18
CA PHE A 92 -27.14 -8.40 -8.63
C PHE A 92 -26.25 -7.72 -9.68
N VAL A 93 -26.17 -6.40 -9.56
CA VAL A 93 -25.15 -5.60 -10.24
C VAL A 93 -24.09 -5.25 -9.20
N GLU A 94 -22.86 -5.66 -9.48
CA GLU A 94 -21.74 -5.44 -8.58
C GLU A 94 -21.05 -4.11 -8.87
N TYR A 95 -20.69 -3.40 -7.82
CA TYR A 95 -19.91 -2.18 -7.87
C TYR A 95 -18.69 -2.31 -6.95
N ASN A 96 -17.55 -1.89 -7.44
CA ASN A 96 -16.32 -1.81 -6.68
C ASN A 96 -15.57 -0.50 -7.00
N MET A 97 -14.60 -0.17 -6.20
CA MET A 97 -13.86 1.08 -6.30
C MET A 97 -13.04 1.15 -7.60
N ALA A 98 -12.38 0.05 -7.98
CA ALA A 98 -11.32 0.06 -8.97
C ALA A 98 -11.79 -0.05 -10.42
N THR A 99 -12.95 -0.68 -10.69
CA THR A 99 -13.38 -1.02 -12.05
C THR A 99 -14.73 -0.43 -12.49
N ARG A 100 -15.46 0.19 -11.58
CA ARG A 100 -16.79 0.79 -11.84
C ARG A 100 -16.85 2.24 -11.36
N GLU A 101 -16.98 3.18 -12.29
CA GLU A 101 -17.10 4.61 -11.95
C GLU A 101 -18.30 4.93 -11.05
N ARG A 102 -19.46 4.30 -11.37
CA ARG A 102 -20.67 4.54 -10.59
C ARG A 102 -20.49 4.06 -9.16
N PHE A 103 -20.67 4.99 -8.21
CA PHE A 103 -20.51 4.80 -6.77
C PHE A 103 -19.06 4.62 -6.28
N SER A 104 -18.05 4.75 -7.12
CA SER A 104 -16.65 4.56 -6.71
C SER A 104 -16.22 5.49 -5.58
N SER A 105 -16.73 6.70 -5.52
CA SER A 105 -16.44 7.70 -4.47
C SER A 105 -17.00 7.36 -3.08
N TYR A 106 -17.85 6.34 -2.97
CA TYR A 106 -18.42 5.93 -1.67
C TYR A 106 -17.58 4.88 -0.93
N PHE A 107 -16.47 4.41 -1.52
CA PHE A 107 -15.63 3.38 -0.92
C PHE A 107 -14.55 3.91 0.03
N GLY A 108 -14.41 5.22 0.17
CA GLY A 108 -13.44 5.85 1.04
C GLY A 108 -13.81 7.30 1.35
N PHE A 109 -12.95 8.02 2.06
CA PHE A 109 -13.11 9.46 2.25
C PHE A 109 -12.44 10.23 1.12
N SER A 110 -13.13 11.24 0.62
CA SER A 110 -12.58 12.21 -0.34
C SER A 110 -11.62 13.19 0.36
N GLU A 111 -10.84 13.93 -0.43
CA GLU A 111 -9.97 15.00 0.04
C GLU A 111 -10.76 16.04 0.87
N GLU A 112 -11.95 16.44 0.40
CA GLU A 112 -12.81 17.42 1.08
C GLU A 112 -13.36 16.91 2.43
N GLU A 113 -13.70 15.63 2.51
CA GLU A 113 -14.16 15.03 3.76
C GLU A 113 -13.03 14.95 4.78
N VAL A 114 -11.84 14.59 4.36
CA VAL A 114 -10.67 14.57 5.24
C VAL A 114 -10.27 15.99 5.67
N ASP A 115 -10.43 17.00 4.82
CA ASP A 115 -10.20 18.40 5.19
C ASP A 115 -11.14 18.84 6.31
N LYS A 116 -12.43 18.50 6.22
CA LYS A 116 -13.42 18.78 7.28
C LYS A 116 -13.08 18.08 8.59
N LEU A 117 -12.72 16.79 8.53
CA LEU A 117 -12.32 16.02 9.71
C LEU A 117 -11.05 16.60 10.35
N PHE A 118 -10.07 16.97 9.53
CA PHE A 118 -8.84 17.59 10.01
C PHE A 118 -9.06 18.96 10.64
N GLN A 119 -9.99 19.76 10.10
CA GLN A 119 -10.39 21.03 10.72
C GLN A 119 -10.97 20.79 12.13
N ILE A 120 -11.91 19.87 12.28
CA ILE A 120 -12.50 19.51 13.59
C ILE A 120 -11.39 19.06 14.56
N TYR A 121 -10.49 18.18 14.11
CA TYR A 121 -9.36 17.72 14.90
C TYR A 121 -8.47 18.88 15.37
N SER A 122 -8.15 19.82 14.47
CA SER A 122 -7.28 20.97 14.77
C SER A 122 -7.90 21.93 15.78
N GLU A 123 -9.22 22.08 15.75
CA GLU A 123 -9.98 22.95 16.65
C GLU A 123 -10.21 22.31 18.04
N THR A 124 -10.35 20.99 18.10
CA THR A 124 -10.71 20.27 19.34
C THR A 124 -9.53 19.70 20.09
N THR A 125 -8.40 19.44 19.42
CA THR A 125 -7.24 18.79 20.02
C THR A 125 -6.30 19.80 20.68
N ILE A 126 -6.02 19.67 21.97
CA ILE A 126 -5.21 20.61 22.76
C ILE A 126 -3.76 20.73 22.24
N ARG A 127 -3.20 19.65 21.71
CA ARG A 127 -1.83 19.59 21.16
C ARG A 127 -1.80 18.70 19.92
N PRO A 128 -2.25 19.21 18.77
CA PRO A 128 -2.25 18.42 17.55
C PRO A 128 -0.81 18.03 17.13
N ARG A 129 -0.60 16.75 16.86
CA ARG A 129 0.70 16.19 16.44
C ARG A 129 0.71 15.83 14.96
N ILE A 130 -0.45 15.66 14.35
CA ILE A 130 -0.64 15.26 12.97
C ILE A 130 -0.83 16.50 12.12
N THR A 131 -0.18 16.55 10.97
CA THR A 131 -0.45 17.57 9.95
C THR A 131 -1.38 17.01 8.86
N ARG A 132 -2.05 17.88 8.11
CA ARG A 132 -2.88 17.46 6.96
C ARG A 132 -2.05 16.71 5.90
N HIS A 133 -0.80 17.12 5.72
CA HIS A 133 0.14 16.47 4.82
C HIS A 133 0.50 15.05 5.28
N ASP A 134 0.67 14.85 6.59
CA ASP A 134 0.90 13.51 7.14
C ASP A 134 -0.24 12.55 6.82
N LEU A 135 -1.50 13.00 6.95
CA LEU A 135 -2.67 12.18 6.59
C LEU A 135 -2.65 11.78 5.11
N LYS A 136 -2.25 12.70 4.23
CA LYS A 136 -2.13 12.43 2.81
C LYS A 136 -1.09 11.33 2.52
N ILE A 137 0.10 11.46 3.07
CA ILE A 137 1.17 10.47 2.85
C ILE A 137 0.81 9.10 3.43
N TRP A 138 0.14 9.07 4.58
CA TRP A 138 -0.12 7.84 5.29
C TRP A 138 -1.31 7.05 4.78
N TYR A 139 -2.39 7.70 4.35
CA TYR A 139 -3.69 7.05 4.20
C TYR A 139 -4.40 7.33 2.87
N ASP A 140 -3.88 8.22 2.02
CA ASP A 140 -4.38 8.50 0.68
C ASP A 140 -3.91 7.46 -0.34
N GLY A 141 -4.37 7.59 -1.60
CA GLY A 141 -3.78 6.89 -2.74
C GLY A 141 -4.58 5.69 -3.23
N TYR A 142 -5.77 5.43 -2.71
CA TYR A 142 -6.66 4.44 -3.30
C TYR A 142 -7.36 5.04 -4.52
N CYS A 143 -6.92 4.62 -5.71
CA CYS A 143 -7.46 5.13 -6.97
C CYS A 143 -8.81 4.50 -7.30
N THR A 144 -9.75 5.35 -7.70
CA THR A 144 -11.07 4.93 -8.14
C THR A 144 -11.12 4.80 -9.65
N ALA A 145 -12.11 4.07 -10.18
CA ALA A 145 -12.34 3.96 -11.62
C ALA A 145 -12.66 5.33 -12.29
N SER A 146 -13.05 6.35 -11.53
CA SER A 146 -13.24 7.73 -12.01
C SER A 146 -11.96 8.58 -11.98
N GLY A 147 -10.83 8.04 -11.52
CA GLY A 147 -9.56 8.76 -11.39
C GLY A 147 -9.45 9.62 -10.13
N GLU A 148 -10.37 9.50 -9.18
CA GLU A 148 -10.28 10.14 -7.87
C GLU A 148 -9.42 9.29 -6.93
N GLN A 149 -8.72 9.95 -5.99
CA GLN A 149 -8.01 9.28 -4.91
C GLN A 149 -8.80 9.37 -3.62
N LEU A 150 -8.88 8.26 -2.90
CA LEU A 150 -9.61 8.14 -1.65
C LEU A 150 -8.67 7.74 -0.51
N TYR A 151 -9.05 8.19 0.68
CA TYR A 151 -8.41 7.84 1.94
C TYR A 151 -9.10 6.65 2.60
N ASN A 152 -8.35 5.81 3.32
CA ASN A 152 -8.93 4.79 4.17
C ASN A 152 -9.69 5.43 5.36
N PRO A 153 -11.02 5.26 5.47
CA PRO A 153 -11.81 5.93 6.50
C PRO A 153 -11.41 5.52 7.92
N ARG A 154 -11.17 4.22 8.15
CA ARG A 154 -10.79 3.70 9.47
C ARG A 154 -9.48 4.31 9.93
N SER A 155 -8.48 4.32 9.07
CA SER A 155 -7.15 4.85 9.41
C SER A 155 -7.18 6.35 9.69
N ILE A 156 -7.95 7.12 8.91
CA ILE A 156 -8.14 8.56 9.17
C ILE A 156 -8.79 8.79 10.54
N ILE A 157 -9.91 8.11 10.82
CA ILE A 157 -10.63 8.31 12.09
C ILE A 157 -9.75 7.91 13.29
N CYS A 158 -9.11 6.75 13.22
CA CYS A 158 -8.24 6.29 14.31
C CYS A 158 -7.04 7.23 14.52
N ALA A 159 -6.36 7.64 13.46
CA ALA A 159 -5.21 8.55 13.57
C ALA A 159 -5.58 9.88 14.22
N LEU A 160 -6.68 10.49 13.80
CA LEU A 160 -7.14 11.75 14.35
C LEU A 160 -7.60 11.59 15.81
N SER A 161 -8.32 10.51 16.13
CA SER A 161 -8.81 10.22 17.49
C SER A 161 -7.66 9.96 18.48
N ASP A 162 -6.65 9.20 18.05
CA ASP A 162 -5.48 8.85 18.88
C ASP A 162 -4.40 9.96 18.87
N ASN A 163 -4.57 10.98 18.01
CA ASN A 163 -3.56 12.01 17.79
C ASN A 163 -2.17 11.42 17.47
N GLN A 164 -2.16 10.32 16.70
CA GLN A 164 -0.97 9.55 16.34
C GLN A 164 -1.12 8.91 14.96
N LEU A 165 -0.05 8.93 14.15
CA LEU A 165 0.04 8.16 12.92
C LEU A 165 0.39 6.70 13.22
N GLY A 166 -0.17 5.76 12.47
CA GLY A 166 0.08 4.33 12.65
C GLY A 166 -0.65 3.47 11.64
N SER A 167 -0.41 2.17 11.71
CA SER A 167 -1.11 1.17 10.89
C SER A 167 -2.38 0.71 11.60
N TYR A 168 -3.50 1.31 11.26
CA TYR A 168 -4.78 1.05 11.91
C TYR A 168 -5.64 0.03 11.16
N TRP A 169 -5.64 0.11 9.84
CA TRP A 169 -6.42 -0.79 9.01
C TRP A 169 -5.77 -2.18 8.95
N THR A 170 -4.45 -2.23 8.83
CA THR A 170 -3.69 -3.48 8.69
C THR A 170 -3.71 -4.37 9.93
N GLY A 171 -4.10 -3.84 11.08
CA GLY A 171 -4.25 -4.61 12.33
C GLY A 171 -5.59 -5.33 12.49
N SER A 172 -6.54 -5.15 11.56
CA SER A 172 -7.92 -5.64 11.69
C SER A 172 -8.42 -6.46 10.51
N GLY A 173 -7.63 -6.68 9.48
CA GLY A 173 -8.05 -7.30 8.23
C GLY A 173 -7.38 -8.66 7.93
N PRO A 174 -7.77 -9.32 6.84
CA PRO A 174 -7.30 -10.65 6.43
C PRO A 174 -5.88 -10.63 5.85
N TYR A 175 -4.93 -10.01 6.56
CA TYR A 175 -3.54 -9.89 6.10
C TYR A 175 -2.82 -11.22 6.01
N ASP A 176 -3.19 -12.18 6.86
CA ASP A 176 -2.61 -13.52 6.82
C ASP A 176 -2.92 -14.24 5.50
N GLU A 177 -4.04 -13.90 4.86
CA GLU A 177 -4.41 -14.42 3.54
C GLU A 177 -3.50 -13.90 2.42
N ILE A 178 -3.03 -12.63 2.52
CA ILE A 178 -2.11 -12.07 1.53
C ILE A 178 -0.82 -12.84 1.49
N PHE A 179 -0.30 -13.24 2.66
CA PHE A 179 0.88 -14.08 2.74
C PHE A 179 0.71 -15.37 2.03
N TYR A 180 -0.46 -15.96 2.14
CA TYR A 180 -0.78 -17.18 1.42
C TYR A 180 -0.61 -16.99 -0.09
N TYR A 181 -1.00 -15.84 -0.62
CA TYR A 181 -0.90 -15.53 -2.03
C TYR A 181 0.53 -15.19 -2.48
N ILE A 182 1.25 -14.37 -1.72
CA ILE A 182 2.64 -14.03 -2.02
C ILE A 182 3.56 -15.23 -1.79
N LYS A 183 3.28 -16.07 -0.80
CA LYS A 183 4.03 -17.26 -0.46
C LYS A 183 3.86 -18.39 -1.47
N GLY A 184 2.73 -18.43 -2.10
CA GLY A 184 2.24 -19.69 -2.67
C GLY A 184 2.84 -20.05 -3.99
N ASN A 185 3.41 -19.20 -4.90
CA ASN A 185 3.73 -19.85 -6.15
C ASN A 185 4.39 -19.12 -7.32
N ILE A 186 4.50 -17.83 -7.38
CA ILE A 186 4.98 -17.26 -8.64
C ILE A 186 6.19 -16.39 -8.36
N ASP A 187 7.35 -16.82 -8.85
CA ASP A 187 8.61 -16.07 -8.72
C ASP A 187 8.45 -14.64 -9.28
N GLU A 188 7.70 -14.47 -10.37
CA GLU A 188 7.35 -13.17 -10.96
C GLU A 188 6.63 -12.24 -9.97
N VAL A 189 5.72 -12.76 -9.14
CA VAL A 189 5.03 -11.93 -8.12
C VAL A 189 5.99 -11.42 -7.06
N ARG A 190 7.02 -12.19 -6.72
CA ARG A 190 8.05 -11.75 -5.77
C ARG A 190 8.93 -10.64 -6.33
N GLU A 191 9.31 -10.74 -7.60
CA GLU A 191 10.08 -9.70 -8.30
C GLU A 191 9.29 -8.40 -8.38
N ASP A 192 8.07 -8.47 -8.87
CA ASP A 192 7.16 -7.33 -8.96
C ASP A 192 6.89 -6.71 -7.57
N PHE A 193 6.78 -7.53 -6.54
CA PHE A 193 6.55 -7.06 -5.17
C PHE A 193 7.73 -6.24 -4.63
N ILE A 194 8.97 -6.65 -4.93
CA ILE A 194 10.17 -5.89 -4.58
C ILE A 194 10.17 -4.54 -5.32
N LEU A 195 9.80 -4.53 -6.59
CA LEU A 195 9.66 -3.32 -7.37
C LEU A 195 8.57 -2.41 -6.78
N MET A 196 7.39 -2.94 -6.45
CA MET A 196 6.33 -2.16 -5.81
C MET A 196 6.73 -1.58 -4.45
N ILE A 197 7.46 -2.35 -3.62
CA ILE A 197 8.01 -1.82 -2.34
C ILE A 197 9.03 -0.72 -2.60
N SER A 198 9.73 -0.77 -3.70
CA SER A 198 10.63 0.31 -4.09
C SER A 198 9.92 1.51 -4.70
N GLY A 199 8.59 1.44 -4.88
CA GLY A 199 7.74 2.54 -5.37
C GLY A 199 7.44 2.47 -6.86
N GLU A 200 7.81 1.37 -7.54
CA GLU A 200 7.49 1.17 -8.94
C GLU A 200 6.03 0.71 -9.12
N HIS A 201 5.47 1.02 -10.26
CA HIS A 201 4.17 0.55 -10.70
C HIS A 201 4.35 -0.66 -11.63
N ILE A 202 3.47 -1.63 -11.52
CA ILE A 202 3.56 -2.90 -12.29
C ILE A 202 2.36 -3.04 -13.20
N GLU A 203 2.60 -3.26 -14.48
CA GLU A 203 1.53 -3.55 -15.44
C GLU A 203 0.73 -4.78 -15.02
N ALA A 204 -0.58 -4.63 -14.91
CA ALA A 204 -1.50 -5.70 -14.53
C ALA A 204 -2.86 -5.52 -15.16
N LYS A 205 -3.55 -6.64 -15.40
CA LYS A 205 -4.95 -6.64 -15.80
C LYS A 205 -5.81 -7.06 -14.62
N VAL A 206 -6.41 -6.07 -13.96
CA VAL A 206 -7.35 -6.31 -12.87
C VAL A 206 -8.68 -6.76 -13.49
N GLN A 207 -9.04 -8.01 -13.24
CA GLN A 207 -10.30 -8.57 -13.71
C GLN A 207 -11.41 -8.30 -12.68
N GLU A 208 -12.65 -8.11 -13.14
CA GLU A 208 -13.81 -7.91 -12.26
C GLU A 208 -14.03 -9.10 -11.29
N TYR A 209 -13.46 -10.26 -11.61
CA TYR A 209 -13.60 -11.49 -10.84
C TYR A 209 -12.24 -11.94 -10.31
N ALA A 210 -11.93 -11.57 -9.07
CA ALA A 210 -10.83 -12.20 -8.37
C ALA A 210 -11.18 -13.65 -8.06
N ALA A 211 -10.28 -14.54 -8.40
CA ALA A 211 -10.41 -15.94 -8.01
C ALA A 211 -10.36 -16.10 -6.47
N THR A 212 -10.98 -17.14 -5.87
CA THR A 212 -10.79 -17.48 -4.45
C THR A 212 -9.33 -17.84 -4.22
N ALA A 213 -8.88 -17.77 -2.97
CA ALA A 213 -7.54 -18.14 -2.55
C ALA A 213 -7.04 -19.46 -3.11
N GLU A 214 -7.94 -20.42 -3.25
CA GLU A 214 -7.64 -21.77 -3.70
C GLU A 214 -7.40 -21.89 -5.21
N GLU A 215 -7.71 -20.83 -6.01
CA GLU A 215 -7.67 -20.88 -7.48
C GLU A 215 -6.75 -19.82 -8.10
N LEU A 216 -6.03 -19.04 -7.30
CA LEU A 216 -5.12 -18.01 -7.83
C LEU A 216 -3.86 -18.66 -8.40
N THR A 217 -3.82 -18.81 -9.71
CA THR A 217 -2.72 -19.46 -10.44
C THR A 217 -1.92 -18.50 -11.31
N THR A 218 -2.43 -17.29 -11.53
CA THR A 218 -1.76 -16.28 -12.36
C THR A 218 -1.49 -15.01 -11.58
N LYS A 219 -0.45 -14.29 -11.95
CA LYS A 219 -0.07 -13.00 -11.44
C LYS A 219 -1.24 -11.98 -11.47
N ASN A 220 -1.97 -11.90 -12.59
CA ASN A 220 -3.12 -10.99 -12.70
C ASN A 220 -4.28 -11.34 -11.75
N GLN A 221 -4.51 -12.62 -11.48
CA GLN A 221 -5.51 -13.04 -10.50
C GLN A 221 -5.09 -12.64 -9.08
N ILE A 222 -3.82 -12.81 -8.74
CA ILE A 222 -3.27 -12.40 -7.44
C ILE A 222 -3.41 -10.89 -7.27
N TYR A 223 -3.02 -10.09 -8.26
CA TYR A 223 -3.15 -8.64 -8.18
C TYR A 223 -4.60 -8.17 -8.14
N SER A 224 -5.49 -8.82 -8.89
CA SER A 224 -6.93 -8.52 -8.80
C SER A 224 -7.47 -8.76 -7.39
N ALA A 225 -7.10 -9.86 -6.76
CA ALA A 225 -7.45 -10.12 -5.37
C ALA A 225 -6.87 -9.06 -4.44
N MET A 226 -5.59 -8.73 -4.57
CA MET A 226 -4.93 -7.72 -3.74
C MET A 226 -5.58 -6.33 -3.88
N VAL A 227 -6.01 -5.94 -5.07
CA VAL A 227 -6.73 -4.67 -5.29
C VAL A 227 -8.10 -4.70 -4.62
N ILE A 228 -8.85 -5.80 -4.74
CA ILE A 228 -10.18 -5.96 -4.11
C ILE A 228 -10.06 -5.91 -2.58
N TYR A 229 -9.06 -6.55 -2.02
CA TYR A 229 -8.77 -6.49 -0.58
C TYR A 229 -8.16 -5.14 -0.13
N GLY A 230 -7.95 -4.19 -1.04
CA GLY A 230 -7.36 -2.89 -0.73
C GLY A 230 -5.88 -2.94 -0.33
N LEU A 231 -5.15 -3.95 -0.76
CA LEU A 231 -3.73 -4.16 -0.49
C LEU A 231 -2.83 -3.55 -1.53
N LEU A 232 -3.35 -3.39 -2.71
CA LEU A 232 -2.83 -2.61 -3.81
C LEU A 232 -3.91 -1.65 -4.28
N THR A 233 -3.52 -0.66 -5.03
CA THR A 233 -4.42 0.17 -5.83
C THR A 233 -4.18 -0.09 -7.31
N TYR A 234 -5.11 0.35 -8.16
CA TYR A 234 -5.05 0.14 -9.60
C TYR A 234 -5.41 1.43 -10.31
N GLU A 235 -4.57 1.85 -11.25
CA GLU A 235 -4.77 3.03 -12.08
C GLU A 235 -4.13 2.80 -13.44
N ASP A 236 -4.79 3.16 -14.52
CA ASP A 236 -4.29 3.15 -15.91
C ASP A 236 -3.60 1.86 -16.38
N GLY A 237 -4.01 0.71 -15.87
CA GLY A 237 -3.42 -0.58 -16.26
C GLY A 237 -2.28 -1.04 -15.36
N GLU A 238 -2.00 -0.32 -14.29
CA GLU A 238 -0.92 -0.60 -13.36
C GLU A 238 -1.42 -0.81 -11.93
N VAL A 239 -0.74 -1.66 -11.18
CA VAL A 239 -0.94 -1.87 -9.74
C VAL A 239 0.26 -1.39 -8.94
N PHE A 240 0.02 -0.81 -7.78
CA PHE A 240 1.06 -0.31 -6.89
C PHE A 240 0.56 -0.21 -5.44
N ILE A 241 1.49 0.02 -4.52
CA ILE A 241 1.18 0.20 -3.09
C ILE A 241 0.67 1.63 -2.88
N PRO A 242 -0.58 1.83 -2.41
CA PRO A 242 -1.21 3.15 -2.43
C PRO A 242 -0.60 4.16 -1.47
N ASN A 243 -0.10 3.71 -0.30
CA ASN A 243 0.25 4.63 0.77
C ASN A 243 1.28 4.09 1.76
N ARG A 244 1.68 4.98 2.69
CA ARG A 244 2.71 4.66 3.67
C ARG A 244 2.26 3.63 4.71
N GLU A 245 0.98 3.56 5.06
CA GLU A 245 0.46 2.57 5.99
C GLU A 245 0.71 1.14 5.47
N LEU A 246 0.33 0.89 4.23
CA LEU A 246 0.58 -0.40 3.58
C LEU A 246 2.06 -0.65 3.32
N MET A 247 2.80 0.36 2.85
CA MET A 247 4.24 0.25 2.67
C MET A 247 4.95 -0.16 3.96
N TYR A 248 4.55 0.41 5.10
CA TYR A 248 5.09 0.04 6.41
C TYR A 248 4.82 -1.44 6.72
N LYS A 249 3.60 -1.89 6.48
CA LYS A 249 3.22 -3.29 6.70
C LYS A 249 4.01 -4.25 5.81
N TYR A 250 4.13 -3.95 4.53
CA TYR A 250 4.93 -4.77 3.61
C TYR A 250 6.41 -4.85 4.01
N ASN A 251 6.99 -3.75 4.49
CA ASN A 251 8.35 -3.75 5.02
C ASN A 251 8.48 -4.65 6.27
N GLU A 252 7.51 -4.57 7.19
CA GLU A 252 7.47 -5.45 8.37
C GLU A 252 7.45 -6.93 7.96
N LEU A 253 6.66 -7.26 6.95
CA LEU A 253 6.56 -8.58 6.39
C LEU A 253 7.89 -9.11 5.86
N LEU A 254 8.62 -8.30 5.10
CA LEU A 254 9.94 -8.66 4.57
C LEU A 254 10.95 -8.95 5.69
N LEU A 255 10.85 -8.23 6.81
CA LEU A 255 11.76 -8.38 7.94
C LEU A 255 11.42 -9.55 8.87
N THR A 256 10.20 -10.07 8.82
CA THR A 256 9.71 -11.07 9.79
C THR A 256 9.43 -12.43 9.20
N ASN A 257 9.23 -12.54 7.88
CA ASN A 257 8.77 -13.77 7.26
C ASN A 257 9.88 -14.53 6.53
N GLU A 258 10.44 -15.56 7.18
CA GLU A 258 11.50 -16.41 6.63
C GLU A 258 11.09 -17.18 5.36
N SER A 259 9.78 -17.40 5.13
CA SER A 259 9.29 -18.10 3.95
C SER A 259 9.50 -17.32 2.65
N LEU A 260 9.78 -16.02 2.72
CA LEU A 260 10.21 -15.21 1.59
C LEU A 260 11.65 -15.51 1.13
N GLY A 261 12.33 -16.40 1.83
CA GLY A 261 13.61 -16.98 1.41
C GLY A 261 14.69 -15.90 1.22
N TYR A 262 15.12 -15.74 -0.02
CA TYR A 262 16.19 -14.81 -0.37
C TYR A 262 15.86 -13.34 -0.04
N VAL A 263 14.65 -12.90 -0.32
CA VAL A 263 14.21 -11.52 -0.04
C VAL A 263 14.29 -11.20 1.45
N TYR A 264 13.86 -12.14 2.29
CA TYR A 264 14.01 -12.04 3.75
C TYR A 264 15.47 -11.91 4.18
N ARG A 265 16.37 -12.72 3.61
CA ARG A 265 17.79 -12.64 3.94
C ARG A 265 18.40 -11.30 3.59
N LEU A 266 18.06 -10.73 2.41
CA LEU A 266 18.52 -9.39 2.03
C LEU A 266 17.94 -8.30 2.96
N ALA A 267 16.67 -8.39 3.30
CA ALA A 267 16.06 -7.46 4.24
C ALA A 267 16.76 -7.49 5.61
N LYS A 268 17.22 -8.65 6.06
CA LYS A 268 18.01 -8.80 7.30
C LYS A 268 19.38 -8.14 7.24
N GLU A 269 20.01 -8.06 6.07
CA GLU A 269 21.29 -7.33 5.90
C GLU A 269 21.10 -5.80 6.03
N SER A 270 19.87 -5.30 6.03
CA SER A 270 19.59 -3.86 6.01
C SER A 270 20.08 -3.10 7.26
N GLU A 271 20.09 -3.71 8.44
CA GLU A 271 20.71 -3.10 9.61
C GLU A 271 22.24 -2.98 9.46
N ARG A 272 22.88 -4.02 8.89
CA ARG A 272 24.32 -4.04 8.64
C ARG A 272 24.70 -3.00 7.60
N MET A 273 23.89 -2.86 6.54
CA MET A 273 24.07 -1.85 5.48
C MET A 273 23.99 -0.43 6.06
N LEU A 274 22.96 -0.15 6.86
CA LEU A 274 22.83 1.17 7.49
C LEU A 274 23.99 1.48 8.44
N LYS A 275 24.43 0.51 9.23
CA LYS A 275 25.60 0.67 10.14
C LYS A 275 26.88 0.94 9.36
N ALA A 276 27.12 0.19 8.27
CA ALA A 276 28.28 0.40 7.38
C ALA A 276 28.26 1.79 6.76
N THR A 277 27.11 2.23 6.26
CA THR A 277 26.95 3.59 5.69
C THR A 277 27.28 4.68 6.69
N LEU A 278 26.75 4.60 7.91
CA LEU A 278 26.99 5.60 8.96
C LEU A 278 28.44 5.60 9.44
N ALA A 279 29.11 4.44 9.41
CA ALA A 279 30.52 4.30 9.75
C ALA A 279 31.46 4.75 8.61
N GLY A 280 30.97 4.84 7.38
CA GLY A 280 31.78 5.08 6.19
C GLY A 280 32.51 3.83 5.66
N ASP A 281 32.03 2.65 6.01
CA ASP A 281 32.56 1.34 5.59
C ASP A 281 32.01 0.94 4.22
N THR A 282 32.62 1.50 3.19
CA THR A 282 32.23 1.26 1.79
C THR A 282 32.51 -0.15 1.31
N GLN A 283 33.46 -0.87 1.96
CA GLN A 283 33.76 -2.25 1.64
C GLN A 283 32.60 -3.17 2.04
N THR A 284 32.13 -3.05 3.28
CA THR A 284 30.96 -3.83 3.75
C THR A 284 29.71 -3.53 2.93
N MET A 285 29.51 -2.26 2.52
CA MET A 285 28.40 -1.89 1.64
C MET A 285 28.46 -2.60 0.30
N ALA A 286 29.63 -2.62 -0.35
CA ALA A 286 29.82 -3.32 -1.62
C ALA A 286 29.62 -4.84 -1.47
N GLU A 287 30.13 -5.46 -0.41
CA GLU A 287 29.93 -6.89 -0.12
C GLU A 287 28.45 -7.27 0.04
N ILE A 288 27.64 -6.43 0.70
CA ILE A 288 26.18 -6.67 0.84
C ILE A 288 25.49 -6.59 -0.53
N LEU A 289 25.86 -5.63 -1.36
CA LEU A 289 25.31 -5.49 -2.71
C LEU A 289 25.76 -6.63 -3.63
N GLU A 290 27.01 -7.09 -3.53
CA GLU A 290 27.51 -8.25 -4.25
C GLU A 290 26.83 -9.54 -3.81
N TYR A 291 26.59 -9.70 -2.51
CA TYR A 291 25.77 -10.82 -2.01
C TYR A 291 24.37 -10.80 -2.62
N ALA A 292 23.75 -9.64 -2.74
CA ALA A 292 22.47 -9.48 -3.39
C ALA A 292 22.49 -9.87 -4.88
N HIS A 293 23.61 -9.62 -5.57
CA HIS A 293 23.76 -9.94 -6.98
C HIS A 293 24.16 -11.41 -7.25
N ASN A 294 25.02 -11.98 -6.41
CA ASN A 294 25.66 -13.28 -6.65
C ASN A 294 24.91 -14.48 -6.09
N THR A 295 23.67 -14.34 -5.65
CA THR A 295 22.89 -15.48 -5.17
C THR A 295 22.40 -16.34 -6.33
N GLU A 296 22.13 -17.63 -6.07
CA GLU A 296 21.75 -18.65 -7.06
C GLU A 296 20.49 -18.32 -7.87
N SER A 297 19.70 -17.36 -7.41
CA SER A 297 18.53 -16.85 -8.13
C SER A 297 18.45 -15.34 -7.92
N PRO A 298 19.19 -14.55 -8.71
CA PRO A 298 19.07 -13.10 -8.64
C PRO A 298 17.64 -12.72 -9.01
N ILE A 299 16.98 -11.98 -8.11
CA ILE A 299 15.60 -11.55 -8.32
C ILE A 299 15.52 -10.55 -9.47
N LEU A 300 16.57 -9.74 -9.65
CA LEU A 300 16.66 -8.72 -10.69
C LEU A 300 18.00 -8.83 -11.41
N SER A 301 18.01 -8.64 -12.71
CA SER A 301 19.19 -8.80 -13.55
C SER A 301 20.17 -7.63 -13.52
N TYR A 302 19.87 -6.55 -12.78
CA TYR A 302 20.65 -5.30 -12.71
C TYR A 302 20.97 -4.65 -14.05
N ASN A 303 20.03 -4.73 -14.99
CA ASN A 303 20.25 -4.18 -16.32
C ASN A 303 20.14 -2.65 -16.39
N ASN A 304 19.55 -2.04 -15.37
CA ASN A 304 19.29 -0.60 -15.32
C ASN A 304 19.31 -0.04 -13.89
N GLU A 305 19.21 1.28 -13.77
CA GLU A 305 19.21 1.98 -12.47
C GLU A 305 17.95 1.65 -11.63
N ILE A 306 16.81 1.33 -12.26
CA ILE A 306 15.56 0.97 -11.56
C ILE A 306 15.75 -0.32 -10.75
N GLU A 307 16.31 -1.35 -11.37
CA GLU A 307 16.57 -2.63 -10.71
C GLU A 307 17.61 -2.50 -9.59
N LEU A 308 18.67 -1.73 -9.81
CA LEU A 308 19.64 -1.39 -8.76
C LEU A 308 18.97 -0.63 -7.62
N SER A 309 18.11 0.34 -7.93
CA SER A 309 17.34 1.11 -6.95
C SER A 309 16.42 0.24 -6.10
N ALA A 310 15.79 -0.76 -6.68
CA ALA A 310 14.93 -1.70 -5.95
C ALA A 310 15.73 -2.52 -4.92
N ILE A 311 16.90 -3.01 -5.29
CA ILE A 311 17.79 -3.73 -4.36
C ILE A 311 18.33 -2.81 -3.27
N VAL A 312 18.75 -1.61 -3.63
CA VAL A 312 19.22 -0.61 -2.64
C VAL A 312 18.10 -0.29 -1.65
N ASN A 313 16.87 -0.13 -2.11
CA ASN A 313 15.72 0.06 -1.22
C ASN A 313 15.55 -1.11 -0.23
N LEU A 314 15.72 -2.34 -0.70
CA LEU A 314 15.59 -3.54 0.11
C LEU A 314 16.70 -3.63 1.18
N VAL A 315 17.96 -3.41 0.80
CA VAL A 315 19.09 -3.45 1.75
C VAL A 315 19.16 -2.24 2.69
N TYR A 316 18.27 -1.25 2.53
CA TYR A 316 18.11 -0.12 3.45
C TYR A 316 16.77 -0.15 4.21
N LEU A 317 16.04 -1.25 4.22
CA LEU A 317 14.72 -1.31 4.88
C LEU A 317 14.76 -0.88 6.35
N ALA A 318 15.75 -1.30 7.13
CA ALA A 318 15.93 -0.92 8.53
C ALA A 318 16.18 0.59 8.74
N ALA A 319 16.51 1.32 7.69
CA ALA A 319 16.63 2.78 7.79
C ALA A 319 15.29 3.44 8.08
N ARG A 320 14.17 2.83 7.68
CA ARG A 320 12.81 3.38 7.83
C ARG A 320 12.37 3.54 9.30
N ASP A 321 13.01 2.83 10.22
CA ASP A 321 12.78 2.97 11.68
C ASP A 321 13.40 4.26 12.25
N LYS A 322 14.35 4.85 11.55
CA LYS A 322 15.14 6.00 12.01
C LYS A 322 15.10 7.19 11.08
N TYR A 323 14.63 6.97 9.86
CA TYR A 323 14.61 7.94 8.78
C TYR A 323 13.26 7.92 8.05
N ARG A 324 12.80 9.08 7.66
CA ARG A 324 11.88 9.20 6.54
C ARG A 324 12.69 9.09 5.26
N VAL A 325 12.47 8.03 4.48
CA VAL A 325 13.15 7.77 3.21
C VAL A 325 12.25 8.25 2.08
N GLU A 326 12.75 9.16 1.25
CA GLU A 326 12.09 9.63 0.04
C GLU A 326 12.93 9.21 -1.18
N ARG A 327 12.26 8.73 -2.23
CA ARG A 327 12.85 8.36 -3.53
C ARG A 327 12.46 9.39 -4.56
N GLU A 328 13.34 9.57 -5.59
CA GLU A 328 13.11 10.48 -6.72
C GLU A 328 12.61 11.87 -6.30
N ASP A 329 13.03 12.32 -5.12
CA ASP A 329 12.58 13.60 -4.59
C ASP A 329 13.22 14.74 -5.37
N LYS A 330 12.38 15.69 -5.78
CA LYS A 330 12.85 16.90 -6.45
C LYS A 330 13.73 17.71 -5.50
N ALA A 331 15.02 17.65 -5.72
CA ALA A 331 16.02 18.32 -4.91
C ALA A 331 16.92 19.23 -5.78
N GLY A 332 17.09 20.48 -5.37
CA GLY A 332 17.93 21.42 -6.12
C GLY A 332 17.49 21.55 -7.59
N LYS A 333 18.35 21.13 -8.52
CA LYS A 333 18.14 21.23 -9.98
C LYS A 333 17.74 19.89 -10.65
N GLY A 334 17.33 18.90 -9.88
CA GLY A 334 16.99 17.57 -10.44
C GLY A 334 16.28 16.69 -9.42
N TYR A 335 16.24 15.40 -9.73
CA TYR A 335 15.74 14.35 -8.85
C TYR A 335 16.92 13.56 -8.31
N VAL A 336 16.87 13.21 -7.03
CA VAL A 336 17.85 12.38 -6.34
C VAL A 336 17.24 11.00 -6.08
N ASP A 337 18.02 9.93 -6.23
CA ASP A 337 17.49 8.59 -6.09
C ASP A 337 16.94 8.31 -4.69
N PHE A 338 17.71 8.67 -3.63
CA PHE A 338 17.25 8.53 -2.25
C PHE A 338 17.69 9.69 -1.37
N ILE A 339 16.78 10.15 -0.52
CA ILE A 339 17.09 11.01 0.63
C ILE A 339 16.56 10.39 1.91
N PHE A 340 17.43 10.27 2.90
CA PHE A 340 17.11 9.78 4.22
C PHE A 340 17.08 10.97 5.20
N TYR A 341 15.88 11.39 5.56
CA TYR A 341 15.67 12.46 6.53
C TYR A 341 15.63 11.89 7.94
N PRO A 342 16.59 12.18 8.82
CA PRO A 342 16.63 11.61 10.14
C PRO A 342 15.47 12.12 11.02
N GLU A 343 14.84 11.24 11.76
CA GLU A 343 13.79 11.60 12.72
C GLU A 343 14.38 12.29 13.97
N LYS A 344 15.62 11.98 14.30
CA LYS A 344 16.35 12.57 15.44
C LYS A 344 17.49 13.47 14.96
N LYS A 345 17.65 14.61 15.63
CA LYS A 345 18.64 15.65 15.24
C LYS A 345 20.11 15.22 15.31
N ASN A 346 20.41 14.17 16.07
CA ASN A 346 21.78 13.67 16.28
C ASN A 346 22.19 12.53 15.33
N ILE A 347 21.35 12.18 14.38
CA ILE A 347 21.63 11.16 13.37
C ILE A 347 22.01 11.88 12.06
N SER A 348 23.04 11.37 11.35
CA SER A 348 23.45 11.92 10.08
C SER A 348 22.37 11.74 9.02
N ALA A 349 22.12 12.78 8.22
CA ALA A 349 21.27 12.66 7.04
C ALA A 349 22.05 11.98 5.91
N ILE A 350 21.36 11.29 5.00
CA ILE A 350 22.00 10.60 3.87
C ILE A 350 21.35 11.08 2.57
N ILE A 351 22.18 11.42 1.59
CA ILE A 351 21.79 11.65 0.19
C ILE A 351 22.51 10.59 -0.63
N LEU A 352 21.76 9.75 -1.32
CA LEU A 352 22.31 8.61 -2.06
C LEU A 352 21.93 8.73 -3.54
N GLU A 353 22.92 8.52 -4.39
CA GLU A 353 22.80 8.52 -5.85
C GLU A 353 23.38 7.24 -6.43
N LEU A 354 22.71 6.68 -7.41
CA LEU A 354 23.05 5.42 -8.07
C LEU A 354 23.65 5.69 -9.45
N LYS A 355 24.53 4.79 -9.88
CA LYS A 355 25.04 4.75 -11.24
C LYS A 355 25.19 3.32 -11.69
N VAL A 356 25.03 3.12 -12.99
CA VAL A 356 25.30 1.86 -13.67
C VAL A 356 26.33 2.17 -14.76
N ASP A 357 27.39 1.36 -14.83
CA ASP A 357 28.52 1.51 -15.79
C ASP A 357 29.21 2.89 -15.74
N ALA A 358 29.28 3.50 -14.55
CA ALA A 358 29.98 4.74 -14.29
C ALA A 358 30.90 4.62 -13.06
N SER A 359 30.93 5.62 -12.18
CA SER A 359 31.69 5.55 -10.93
C SER A 359 30.90 6.12 -9.74
N PRO A 360 31.21 5.70 -8.50
CA PRO A 360 30.60 6.29 -7.31
C PRO A 360 31.03 7.75 -7.10
N GLU A 361 32.17 8.17 -7.66
CA GLU A 361 32.63 9.56 -7.73
C GLU A 361 31.70 10.44 -8.54
N GLU A 362 31.27 9.95 -9.70
CA GLU A 362 30.32 10.66 -10.57
C GLU A 362 28.95 10.81 -9.90
N ALA A 363 28.48 9.78 -9.16
CA ALA A 363 27.28 9.86 -8.35
C ALA A 363 27.38 10.99 -7.30
N ILE A 364 28.48 11.05 -6.56
CA ILE A 364 28.72 12.13 -5.57
C ILE A 364 28.84 13.49 -6.24
N GLN A 365 29.50 13.55 -7.40
CA GLN A 365 29.62 14.81 -8.15
C GLN A 365 28.24 15.30 -8.61
N GLN A 366 27.36 14.41 -9.07
CA GLN A 366 25.97 14.74 -9.41
C GLN A 366 25.21 15.35 -8.23
N ILE A 367 25.33 14.77 -7.03
CA ILE A 367 24.68 15.30 -5.80
C ILE A 367 25.15 16.77 -5.57
N LYS A 368 26.43 17.05 -5.78
CA LYS A 368 27.00 18.39 -5.60
C LYS A 368 26.53 19.37 -6.67
N ASP A 369 26.62 19.00 -7.95
CA ASP A 369 26.28 19.83 -9.10
C ASP A 369 24.80 20.18 -9.14
N LYS A 370 23.93 19.23 -8.78
CA LYS A 370 22.49 19.41 -8.68
C LYS A 370 22.06 20.07 -7.37
N GLN A 371 23.00 20.30 -6.45
CA GLN A 371 22.77 20.98 -5.16
C GLN A 371 21.69 20.31 -4.29
N TYR A 372 21.61 18.98 -4.30
CA TYR A 372 20.61 18.22 -3.52
C TYR A 372 20.66 18.51 -2.02
N ILE A 373 21.80 18.94 -1.49
CA ILE A 373 22.00 19.38 -0.11
C ILE A 373 21.04 20.51 0.29
N LEU A 374 20.60 21.34 -0.68
CA LEU A 374 19.64 22.43 -0.41
C LEU A 374 18.31 21.92 0.13
N ARG A 375 17.98 20.65 -0.08
CA ARG A 375 16.76 20.02 0.46
C ARG A 375 16.71 20.08 2.00
N PHE A 376 17.86 19.96 2.65
CA PHE A 376 17.97 20.07 4.11
C PHE A 376 17.84 21.50 4.63
N LYS A 377 17.93 22.51 3.76
CA LYS A 377 17.70 23.93 4.13
C LYS A 377 16.23 24.31 4.14
N GLY A 378 15.37 23.60 3.38
CA GLY A 378 13.94 23.87 3.21
C GLY A 378 13.04 23.05 4.13
N LYS A 379 12.90 21.75 3.86
CA LYS A 379 11.91 20.86 4.55
C LYS A 379 12.20 20.61 6.04
N LEU A 380 13.46 20.57 6.45
CA LEU A 380 13.80 20.45 7.88
C LEU A 380 13.85 21.81 8.59
N ALA A 381 13.84 22.91 7.83
CA ALA A 381 13.80 24.25 8.40
C ALA A 381 12.41 24.64 8.97
N GLU A 382 11.34 23.93 8.59
CA GLU A 382 9.98 24.21 9.10
C GLU A 382 9.80 23.87 10.57
N LYS A 383 10.57 22.92 11.13
CA LYS A 383 10.47 22.55 12.56
C LYS A 383 11.72 22.81 13.40
N ALA A 384 12.91 22.84 12.84
CA ALA A 384 14.18 23.33 13.45
C ALA A 384 15.31 23.13 12.43
N LYS A 385 16.27 24.08 12.34
CA LYS A 385 17.45 23.93 11.47
C LYS A 385 18.14 22.60 11.78
N TYR A 386 18.20 21.71 10.78
CA TYR A 386 18.98 20.48 10.88
C TYR A 386 20.48 20.88 11.03
N THR A 387 21.11 20.41 12.10
CA THR A 387 22.50 20.76 12.44
C THR A 387 23.46 19.57 12.34
N GLY A 388 22.96 18.40 11.95
CA GLY A 388 23.74 17.18 11.86
C GLY A 388 24.64 17.13 10.62
N GLU A 389 25.47 16.10 10.56
CA GLU A 389 26.31 15.74 9.45
C GLU A 389 25.45 15.24 8.27
N ILE A 390 25.84 15.52 7.04
CA ILE A 390 25.21 14.99 5.83
C ILE A 390 26.22 14.06 5.16
N LEU A 391 25.81 12.81 4.92
CA LEU A 391 26.58 11.84 4.16
C LEU A 391 26.11 11.87 2.72
N LEU A 392 27.05 12.10 1.78
CA LEU A 392 26.85 11.90 0.37
C LEU A 392 27.32 10.50 0.02
N VAL A 393 26.42 9.67 -0.50
CA VAL A 393 26.68 8.26 -0.81
C VAL A 393 26.52 8.06 -2.32
N GLY A 394 27.58 7.59 -2.97
CA GLY A 394 27.56 7.14 -4.34
C GLY A 394 27.68 5.63 -4.39
N ILE A 395 26.78 4.97 -5.10
CA ILE A 395 26.81 3.54 -5.38
C ILE A 395 26.84 3.33 -6.88
N ASN A 396 27.76 2.51 -7.36
CA ASN A 396 27.85 2.15 -8.78
C ASN A 396 27.87 0.64 -8.94
N TYR A 397 27.17 0.15 -9.95
CA TYR A 397 27.26 -1.23 -10.45
C TYR A 397 27.87 -1.24 -11.84
N ASN A 398 28.90 -2.05 -12.03
CA ASN A 398 29.54 -2.26 -13.32
C ASN A 398 29.08 -3.60 -13.93
N LYS A 399 28.40 -3.55 -15.08
CA LYS A 399 27.83 -4.73 -15.75
C LYS A 399 28.90 -5.68 -16.32
N GLU A 400 30.04 -5.16 -16.73
CA GLU A 400 31.12 -5.97 -17.32
C GLU A 400 31.84 -6.80 -16.26
N THR A 401 32.22 -6.14 -15.15
CA THR A 401 32.91 -6.79 -14.03
C THR A 401 31.97 -7.45 -13.02
N LYS A 402 30.66 -7.11 -13.06
CA LYS A 402 29.62 -7.51 -12.09
C LYS A 402 29.95 -7.12 -10.65
N MET A 403 30.69 -6.03 -10.47
CA MET A 403 31.13 -5.56 -9.17
C MET A 403 30.41 -4.27 -8.78
N HIS A 404 30.18 -4.13 -7.48
CA HIS A 404 29.69 -2.89 -6.88
C HIS A 404 30.84 -2.09 -6.32
N SER A 405 30.72 -0.77 -6.42
CA SER A 405 31.63 0.17 -5.77
C SER A 405 30.85 1.26 -5.06
N CYS A 406 31.30 1.62 -3.86
CA CYS A 406 30.65 2.58 -3.01
C CYS A 406 31.63 3.68 -2.59
N LYS A 407 31.15 4.91 -2.47
CA LYS A 407 31.89 6.03 -1.91
C LYS A 407 31.04 6.87 -1.00
N ILE A 408 31.63 7.35 0.09
CA ILE A 408 30.95 8.22 1.05
C ILE A 408 31.80 9.49 1.24
N GLU A 409 31.18 10.63 1.13
CA GLU A 409 31.75 11.91 1.54
C GLU A 409 30.90 12.54 2.64
N LYS A 410 31.59 13.09 3.65
CA LYS A 410 30.95 13.74 4.80
C LYS A 410 30.98 15.25 4.64
N ILE A 411 29.84 15.89 4.81
CA ILE A 411 29.75 17.34 4.79
C ILE A 411 29.40 17.84 6.19
N ASN A 412 30.38 18.47 6.82
CA ASN A 412 30.21 19.23 8.06
C ASN A 412 29.74 20.64 7.74
N ARG A 413 28.83 21.19 8.51
CA ARG A 413 28.10 22.44 8.26
C ARG A 413 28.88 23.75 8.37
N ASN A 414 30.21 23.73 8.45
CA ASN A 414 31.06 24.93 8.37
C ASN A 414 31.39 25.33 6.89
N LEU A 415 30.42 25.21 5.98
CA LEU A 415 30.56 25.76 4.65
C LEU A 415 30.36 27.28 4.68
N PRO A 416 31.30 28.05 4.08
CA PRO A 416 31.15 29.50 3.96
C PRO A 416 29.86 29.81 3.20
N GLN A 417 29.14 30.80 3.67
CA GLN A 417 28.03 31.42 2.93
C GLN A 417 28.53 31.74 1.52
N ALA A 418 27.84 31.22 0.50
CA ALA A 418 28.08 31.67 -0.86
C ALA A 418 27.98 33.18 -0.85
N LYS A 419 29.04 33.86 -1.29
CA LYS A 419 29.07 35.31 -1.44
C LYS A 419 27.88 35.68 -2.33
N GLU A 420 26.96 36.45 -1.77
CA GLU A 420 25.96 37.15 -2.57
C GLU A 420 26.66 37.86 -3.70
N THR A 421 26.35 37.48 -4.93
CA THR A 421 26.73 38.27 -6.10
C THR A 421 26.11 39.65 -5.97
N PRO A 422 26.85 40.74 -6.14
CA PRO A 422 26.28 42.07 -6.04
C PRO A 422 25.18 42.25 -7.08
N SER A 423 24.01 42.75 -6.62
CA SER A 423 22.97 43.22 -7.50
C SER A 423 23.56 44.28 -8.46
N PHE A 424 23.57 43.98 -9.76
CA PHE A 424 23.69 45.00 -10.77
C PHE A 424 22.34 45.69 -10.92
N ASP A 425 22.16 46.81 -10.25
CA ASP A 425 21.23 47.84 -10.66
C ASP A 425 21.58 48.33 -12.07
N LYS A 426 20.66 48.10 -13.00
CA LYS A 426 20.29 49.06 -14.06
C LYS A 426 18.98 48.67 -14.70
#